data_1454676ac94e95d03c41df4f84989706
#
_entry.id   1454676ac94e95d03c41df4f84989706
#
_cell.length_a   1.000
_cell.length_b   1.000
_cell.length_c   1.000
_cell.angle_alpha   90.00
_cell.angle_beta   90.00
_cell.angle_gamma   90.00
#
_symmetry.space_group_name_H-M   'P 1'
#
loop_
_entity.id
_entity.type
_entity.pdbx_description
1 polymer ?
#
loop_
_entity_poly.entity_id
_entity_poly.type
_entity_poly.pdbx_seq_one_letter_code
_entity_poly.pdbx_strand_id
1 'polypeptide(L)'
;MTLSSKVLIVDYGTGNLNSIKRILDRSKIHSIISSQAKDVLSADKIILPGVGHFGKAMANLKQLDLVGALNEVVMIRRKPVLGVCLGMQLMALRSQEGDADGLGWLDAETVRFDISDRQRYKVPHANPATVVPNSSSEI
;
A
#
# COMPACT_ATOMS: atom_id res chain seq x y z
N MET A 1 30.09 -4.35 10.06
CA MET A 1 28.92 -3.46 10.31
C MET A 1 27.83 -3.81 9.32
N THR A 2 26.76 -4.40 9.78
CA THR A 2 25.54 -4.51 8.99
C THR A 2 24.89 -3.14 8.97
N LEU A 3 24.87 -2.49 7.81
CA LEU A 3 24.09 -1.27 7.60
C LEU A 3 22.63 -1.60 7.87
N SER A 4 22.04 -0.96 8.88
CA SER A 4 20.62 -1.13 9.18
C SER A 4 19.81 -0.69 7.96
N SER A 5 19.00 -1.61 7.43
CA SER A 5 18.12 -1.33 6.28
C SER A 5 17.16 -0.20 6.62
N LYS A 6 17.12 0.85 5.80
CA LYS A 6 16.25 2.01 5.99
C LYS A 6 14.83 1.69 5.51
N VAL A 7 13.92 1.50 6.46
CA VAL A 7 12.49 1.28 6.17
C VAL A 7 11.76 2.61 6.21
N LEU A 8 11.06 2.94 5.14
CA LEU A 8 10.24 4.14 5.06
C LEU A 8 8.75 3.78 5.08
N ILE A 9 8.00 4.42 5.95
CA ILE A 9 6.54 4.45 5.95
C ILE A 9 6.12 5.72 5.22
N VAL A 10 5.45 5.57 4.07
CA VAL A 10 5.05 6.71 3.24
C VAL A 10 3.87 7.42 3.88
N ASP A 11 4.05 8.71 4.16
CA ASP A 11 2.98 9.61 4.62
C ASP A 11 2.45 10.42 3.44
N TYR A 12 1.26 10.09 2.98
CA TYR A 12 0.55 10.83 1.95
C TYR A 12 -0.84 11.28 2.40
N GLY A 13 -0.99 11.46 3.71
CA GLY A 13 -2.19 12.01 4.33
C GLY A 13 -3.29 10.98 4.63
N THR A 14 -2.98 9.68 4.56
CA THR A 14 -3.90 8.61 4.92
C THR A 14 -3.17 7.40 5.50
N GLY A 15 -3.83 6.65 6.37
CA GLY A 15 -3.29 5.46 7.00
C GLY A 15 -2.99 5.64 8.49
N ASN A 16 -2.87 4.51 9.19
CA ASN A 16 -2.53 4.49 10.61
C ASN A 16 -1.00 4.33 10.78
N LEU A 17 -0.27 5.40 10.44
CA LEU A 17 1.20 5.42 10.37
C LEU A 17 1.86 5.07 11.71
N ASN A 18 1.33 5.63 12.81
CA ASN A 18 1.89 5.43 14.14
C ASN A 18 1.71 4.00 14.65
N SER A 19 0.64 3.31 14.25
CA SER A 19 0.47 1.90 14.60
C SER A 19 1.48 1.02 13.88
N ILE A 20 1.72 1.27 12.60
CA ILE A 20 2.76 0.57 11.83
C ILE A 20 4.13 0.84 12.44
N LYS A 21 4.44 2.10 12.72
CA LYS A 21 5.71 2.50 13.35
C LYS A 21 5.94 1.76 14.67
N ARG A 22 4.92 1.69 15.55
CA ARG A 22 5.01 0.96 16.82
C ARG A 22 5.27 -0.53 16.65
N ILE A 23 4.67 -1.17 15.66
CA ILE A 23 4.90 -2.59 15.38
C ILE A 23 6.36 -2.81 14.97
N LEU A 24 6.89 -1.96 14.09
CA LEU A 24 8.27 -2.03 13.64
C LEU A 24 9.25 -1.78 14.80
N ASP A 25 8.97 -0.78 15.64
CA ASP A 25 9.80 -0.48 16.82
C ASP A 25 9.84 -1.66 17.81
N ARG A 26 8.71 -2.31 18.07
CA ARG A 26 8.65 -3.54 18.88
C ARG A 26 9.46 -4.68 18.29
N SER A 27 9.51 -4.75 16.96
CA SER A 27 10.32 -5.73 16.22
C SER A 27 11.78 -5.30 16.07
N LYS A 28 12.18 -4.19 16.71
CA LYS A 28 13.52 -3.60 16.62
C LYS A 28 13.94 -3.25 15.19
N ILE A 29 12.97 -2.93 14.34
CA ILE A 29 13.20 -2.47 12.97
C ILE A 29 13.16 -0.95 12.96
N HIS A 30 14.31 -0.35 12.62
CA HIS A 30 14.38 1.11 12.47
C HIS A 30 13.59 1.57 11.26
N SER A 31 12.66 2.49 11.47
CA SER A 31 11.82 3.04 10.40
C SER A 31 11.59 4.54 10.58
N ILE A 32 11.32 5.21 9.49
CA ILE A 32 10.94 6.62 9.48
C ILE A 32 9.60 6.80 8.77
N ILE A 33 8.85 7.81 9.19
CA ILE A 33 7.65 8.29 8.51
C ILE A 33 8.03 9.55 7.74
N SER A 34 7.74 9.63 6.46
CA SER A 34 8.02 10.82 5.67
C SER A 34 7.08 10.97 4.48
N SER A 35 6.80 12.24 4.15
CA SER A 35 6.08 12.68 2.95
C SER A 35 7.02 13.26 1.88
N GLN A 36 8.34 13.10 2.05
CA GLN A 36 9.33 13.72 1.17
C GLN A 36 9.85 12.74 0.12
N ALA A 37 9.83 13.15 -1.16
CA ALA A 37 10.33 12.34 -2.27
C ALA A 37 11.81 11.93 -2.08
N LYS A 38 12.65 12.81 -1.52
CA LYS A 38 14.06 12.50 -1.21
C LYS A 38 14.22 11.33 -0.24
N ASP A 39 13.33 11.19 0.73
CA ASP A 39 13.37 10.09 1.71
C ASP A 39 12.92 8.79 1.06
N VAL A 40 11.90 8.85 0.19
CA VAL A 40 11.48 7.71 -0.65
C VAL A 40 12.66 7.22 -1.48
N LEU A 41 13.34 8.12 -2.20
CA LEU A 41 14.47 7.77 -3.06
C LEU A 41 15.67 7.18 -2.30
N SER A 42 15.82 7.49 -1.01
CA SER A 42 16.91 6.98 -0.17
C SER A 42 16.54 5.72 0.64
N ALA A 43 15.29 5.25 0.55
CA ALA A 43 14.84 4.09 1.30
C ALA A 43 15.32 2.77 0.71
N ASP A 44 15.55 1.78 1.57
CA ASP A 44 15.84 0.39 1.18
C ASP A 44 14.58 -0.45 1.05
N LYS A 45 13.57 -0.14 1.85
CA LYS A 45 12.27 -0.81 1.87
C LYS A 45 11.16 0.22 2.07
N ILE A 46 10.04 0.02 1.39
CA ILE A 46 8.88 0.91 1.43
C ILE A 46 7.71 0.19 2.10
N ILE A 47 7.03 0.88 3.00
CA ILE A 47 5.67 0.52 3.43
C ILE A 47 4.73 1.59 2.91
N LEU A 48 3.77 1.16 2.10
CA LEU A 48 2.71 2.01 1.56
C LEU A 48 1.41 1.68 2.28
N PRO A 49 1.07 2.41 3.35
CA PRO A 49 -0.19 2.21 4.07
C PRO A 49 -1.33 2.93 3.36
N GLY A 50 -2.54 2.76 3.83
CA GLY A 50 -3.65 3.57 3.38
C GLY A 50 -4.97 3.13 3.97
N VAL A 51 -5.86 4.10 4.19
CA VAL A 51 -7.26 3.92 4.53
C VAL A 51 -8.09 4.93 3.75
N GLY A 52 -9.34 4.57 3.40
CA GLY A 52 -10.26 5.49 2.75
C GLY A 52 -10.38 5.25 1.24
N HIS A 53 -10.59 6.34 0.49
CA HIS A 53 -11.00 6.31 -0.90
C HIS A 53 -9.81 6.27 -1.86
N PHE A 54 -9.82 5.34 -2.82
CA PHE A 54 -8.74 5.11 -3.78
C PHE A 54 -8.38 6.35 -4.60
N GLY A 55 -9.37 6.99 -5.23
CA GLY A 55 -9.12 8.17 -6.05
C GLY A 55 -8.53 9.34 -5.27
N LYS A 56 -8.98 9.54 -4.02
CA LYS A 56 -8.43 10.58 -3.14
C LYS A 56 -6.99 10.26 -2.74
N ALA A 57 -6.69 9.01 -2.44
CA ALA A 57 -5.33 8.58 -2.11
C ALA A 57 -4.36 8.81 -3.28
N MET A 58 -4.75 8.46 -4.50
CA MET A 58 -3.95 8.73 -5.70
C MET A 58 -3.76 10.23 -5.94
N ALA A 59 -4.80 11.04 -5.72
CA ALA A 59 -4.68 12.50 -5.81
C ALA A 59 -3.67 13.06 -4.80
N ASN A 60 -3.67 12.57 -3.56
CA ASN A 60 -2.72 12.97 -2.53
C ASN A 60 -1.28 12.60 -2.92
N LEU A 61 -1.04 11.39 -3.42
CA LEU A 61 0.29 10.98 -3.90
C LEU A 61 0.79 11.88 -5.03
N LYS A 62 -0.08 12.26 -5.95
CA LYS A 62 0.25 13.17 -7.05
C LYS A 62 0.54 14.59 -6.54
N GLN A 63 -0.29 15.11 -5.63
CA GLN A 63 -0.12 16.44 -5.06
C GLN A 63 1.18 16.59 -4.27
N LEU A 64 1.65 15.52 -3.61
CA LEU A 64 2.90 15.49 -2.88
C LEU A 64 4.12 15.15 -3.75
N ASP A 65 3.93 14.97 -5.05
CA ASP A 65 4.98 14.58 -6.01
C ASP A 65 5.70 13.27 -5.63
N LEU A 66 4.95 12.32 -5.05
CA LEU A 66 5.51 11.05 -4.59
C LEU A 66 5.47 9.94 -5.63
N VAL A 67 4.62 10.05 -6.66
CA VAL A 67 4.41 8.97 -7.65
C VAL A 67 5.71 8.66 -8.39
N GLY A 68 6.42 9.67 -8.87
CA GLY A 68 7.69 9.50 -9.58
C GLY A 68 8.77 8.83 -8.72
N ALA A 69 8.92 9.30 -7.47
CA ALA A 69 9.88 8.73 -6.52
C ALA A 69 9.55 7.27 -6.16
N LEU A 70 8.28 6.95 -5.94
CA LEU A 70 7.82 5.59 -5.69
C LEU A 70 8.07 4.67 -6.89
N ASN A 71 7.74 5.11 -8.10
CA ASN A 71 8.00 4.35 -9.31
C ASN A 71 9.50 4.08 -9.50
N GLU A 72 10.33 5.08 -9.28
CA GLU A 72 11.79 4.93 -9.35
C GLU A 72 12.27 3.84 -8.39
N VAL A 73 11.87 3.92 -7.12
CA VAL A 73 12.37 3.00 -6.07
C VAL A 73 11.83 1.59 -6.27
N VAL A 74 10.54 1.44 -6.59
CA VAL A 74 9.88 0.13 -6.67
C VAL A 74 10.11 -0.54 -8.02
N MET A 75 9.86 0.17 -9.12
CA MET A 75 9.86 -0.43 -10.44
C MET A 75 11.26 -0.44 -11.09
N ILE A 76 12.05 0.60 -10.88
CA ILE A 76 13.38 0.72 -11.50
C ILE A 76 14.44 0.08 -10.61
N ARG A 77 14.54 0.51 -9.34
CA ARG A 77 15.52 0.00 -8.38
C ARG A 77 15.11 -1.33 -7.74
N ARG A 78 13.89 -1.77 -7.96
CA ARG A 78 13.32 -3.02 -7.44
C ARG A 78 13.48 -3.21 -5.93
N LYS A 79 13.34 -2.13 -5.18
CA LYS A 79 13.35 -2.20 -3.72
C LYS A 79 12.03 -2.84 -3.22
N PRO A 80 12.09 -3.63 -2.15
CA PRO A 80 10.89 -4.25 -1.59
C PRO A 80 9.85 -3.22 -1.16
N VAL A 81 8.59 -3.48 -1.46
CA VAL A 81 7.43 -2.68 -1.05
C VAL A 81 6.37 -3.56 -0.41
N LEU A 82 5.81 -3.09 0.69
CA LEU A 82 4.65 -3.69 1.34
C LEU A 82 3.48 -2.71 1.29
N GLY A 83 2.44 -3.07 0.56
CA GLY A 83 1.17 -2.35 0.58
C GLY A 83 0.24 -2.88 1.67
N VAL A 84 -0.33 -1.99 2.45
CA VAL A 84 -1.27 -2.33 3.54
C VAL A 84 -2.63 -1.74 3.22
N CYS A 85 -3.66 -2.59 3.14
CA CYS A 85 -5.05 -2.23 2.86
C CYS A 85 -5.17 -1.40 1.57
N LEU A 86 -5.62 -0.14 1.64
CA LEU A 86 -5.68 0.76 0.49
C LEU A 86 -4.33 0.91 -0.22
N GLY A 87 -3.22 0.96 0.53
CA GLY A 87 -1.89 1.02 -0.06
C GLY A 87 -1.56 -0.16 -0.98
N MET A 88 -2.03 -1.36 -0.66
CA MET A 88 -1.95 -2.51 -1.55
C MET A 88 -2.81 -2.30 -2.81
N GLN A 89 -4.02 -1.79 -2.66
CA GLN A 89 -4.91 -1.53 -3.79
C GLN A 89 -4.34 -0.51 -4.78
N LEU A 90 -3.64 0.51 -4.28
CA LEU A 90 -2.99 1.54 -5.12
C LEU A 90 -1.95 0.97 -6.08
N MET A 91 -1.41 -0.21 -5.84
CA MET A 91 -0.45 -0.89 -6.73
C MET A 91 -1.08 -1.38 -8.03
N ALA A 92 -2.40 -1.51 -8.09
CA ALA A 92 -3.14 -1.96 -9.27
C ALA A 92 -3.11 -0.93 -10.40
N LEU A 93 -3.55 -1.34 -11.59
CA LEU A 93 -3.68 -0.45 -12.75
C LEU A 93 -4.74 0.62 -12.50
N ARG A 94 -5.88 0.22 -11.96
CA ARG A 94 -7.04 1.10 -11.72
C ARG A 94 -7.96 0.56 -10.64
N SER A 95 -8.89 1.40 -10.21
CA SER A 95 -9.96 1.03 -9.29
C SER A 95 -11.30 1.55 -9.78
N GLN A 96 -12.35 0.76 -9.54
CA GLN A 96 -13.75 1.22 -9.70
C GLN A 96 -14.08 2.30 -8.65
N GLU A 97 -13.40 2.33 -7.52
CA GLU A 97 -13.61 3.36 -6.50
C GLU A 97 -12.98 4.69 -6.94
N GLY A 98 -13.83 5.58 -7.39
CA GLY A 98 -13.43 6.87 -7.95
C GLY A 98 -13.04 6.82 -9.42
N ASP A 99 -13.23 5.69 -10.10
CA ASP A 99 -12.82 5.47 -11.50
C ASP A 99 -11.42 6.06 -11.78
N ALA A 100 -10.45 5.63 -10.98
CA ALA A 100 -9.13 6.23 -10.95
C ALA A 100 -8.02 5.24 -11.31
N ASP A 101 -7.00 5.73 -11.99
CA ASP A 101 -5.78 4.98 -12.24
C ASP A 101 -4.93 4.87 -10.97
N GLY A 102 -4.35 3.68 -10.77
CA GLY A 102 -3.41 3.40 -9.69
C GLY A 102 -1.96 3.63 -10.08
N LEU A 103 -1.05 3.05 -9.31
CA LEU A 103 0.39 3.13 -9.57
C LEU A 103 0.83 2.23 -10.73
N GLY A 104 -0.01 1.26 -11.11
CA GLY A 104 0.25 0.41 -12.28
C GLY A 104 1.40 -0.59 -12.09
N TRP A 105 1.72 -0.97 -10.86
CA TRP A 105 2.80 -1.93 -10.60
C TRP A 105 2.37 -3.38 -10.79
N LEU A 106 1.07 -3.64 -10.63
CA LEU A 106 0.46 -4.96 -10.79
C LEU A 106 -0.56 -4.91 -11.92
N ASP A 107 -0.54 -5.91 -12.79
CA ASP A 107 -1.56 -6.10 -13.82
C ASP A 107 -2.86 -6.65 -13.20
N ALA A 108 -3.53 -5.79 -12.46
CA ALA A 108 -4.74 -6.09 -11.72
C ALA A 108 -5.63 -4.83 -11.62
N GLU A 109 -6.90 -5.05 -11.36
CA GLU A 109 -7.87 -3.99 -11.07
C GLU A 109 -8.50 -4.21 -9.70
N THR A 110 -8.76 -3.11 -8.99
CA THR A 110 -9.52 -3.13 -7.75
C THR A 110 -11.00 -2.97 -8.09
N VAL A 111 -11.77 -4.00 -7.83
CA VAL A 111 -13.21 -4.03 -8.13
C VAL A 111 -14.03 -4.19 -6.86
N ARG A 112 -15.26 -3.68 -6.91
CA ARG A 112 -16.22 -3.91 -5.84
C ARG A 112 -16.69 -5.36 -5.88
N PHE A 113 -16.88 -5.96 -4.70
CA PHE A 113 -17.52 -7.28 -4.63
C PHE A 113 -18.91 -7.23 -5.24
N ASP A 114 -19.16 -8.08 -6.22
CA ASP A 114 -20.50 -8.33 -6.75
C ASP A 114 -21.14 -9.46 -5.96
N ILE A 115 -22.08 -9.13 -5.09
CA ILE A 115 -22.72 -10.07 -4.17
C ILE A 115 -24.22 -10.06 -4.46
N SER A 116 -24.74 -11.18 -4.93
CA SER A 116 -26.15 -11.39 -5.15
C SER A 116 -26.97 -11.52 -3.86
N ASP A 117 -26.40 -12.13 -2.83
CA ASP A 117 -27.03 -12.32 -1.52
C ASP A 117 -26.48 -11.34 -0.48
N ARG A 118 -27.07 -10.13 -0.46
CA ARG A 118 -26.70 -9.05 0.48
C ARG A 118 -27.17 -9.28 1.91
N GLN A 119 -28.06 -10.24 2.14
CA GLN A 119 -28.50 -10.60 3.50
C GLN A 119 -27.47 -11.46 4.19
N ARG A 120 -26.86 -12.37 3.45
CA ARG A 120 -25.83 -13.30 3.93
C ARG A 120 -24.43 -12.68 3.94
N TYR A 121 -24.11 -11.87 2.96
CA TYR A 121 -22.78 -11.29 2.79
C TYR A 121 -22.82 -9.77 2.85
N LYS A 122 -21.98 -9.19 3.68
CA LYS A 122 -21.88 -7.73 3.84
C LYS A 122 -20.69 -7.17 3.06
N VAL A 123 -20.92 -6.02 2.42
CA VAL A 123 -19.86 -5.21 1.79
C VAL A 123 -19.92 -3.82 2.41
N PRO A 124 -18.82 -3.34 3.00
CA PRO A 124 -17.52 -4.00 3.16
C PRO A 124 -17.53 -5.17 4.15
N HIS A 125 -16.59 -6.12 3.93
CA HIS A 125 -16.32 -7.22 4.86
C HIS A 125 -15.28 -6.75 5.88
N ALA A 126 -15.70 -6.56 7.13
CA ALA A 126 -14.85 -6.00 8.18
C ALA A 126 -14.60 -6.99 9.36
N ASN A 127 -14.99 -8.24 9.21
CA ASN A 127 -14.80 -9.27 10.23
C ASN A 127 -13.65 -10.21 9.88
N PRO A 128 -13.00 -10.82 10.88
CA PRO A 128 -12.06 -11.90 10.65
C PRO A 128 -12.69 -13.03 9.83
N ALA A 129 -11.95 -13.57 8.89
CA ALA A 129 -12.38 -14.66 8.04
C ALA A 129 -11.29 -15.72 7.93
N THR A 130 -11.71 -16.97 7.76
CA THR A 130 -10.78 -18.04 7.42
C THR A 130 -10.42 -17.93 5.94
N VAL A 131 -9.13 -17.86 5.64
CA VAL A 131 -8.61 -17.87 4.29
C VAL A 131 -8.14 -19.28 3.95
N VAL A 132 -8.70 -19.85 2.90
CA VAL A 132 -8.24 -21.12 2.34
C VAL A 132 -7.38 -20.78 1.11
N PRO A 133 -6.07 -21.06 1.14
CA PRO A 133 -5.21 -20.82 -0.02
C PRO A 133 -5.65 -21.68 -1.21
N ASN A 134 -5.63 -21.11 -2.41
CA ASN A 134 -5.77 -21.90 -3.62
C ASN A 134 -4.50 -22.74 -3.81
N SER A 135 -4.68 -24.04 -4.07
CA SER A 135 -3.57 -24.98 -4.27
C SER A 135 -2.70 -24.70 -5.51
N SER A 136 -3.06 -23.70 -6.31
CA SER A 136 -2.35 -23.27 -7.52
C SER A 136 -1.55 -21.97 -7.37
N SER A 137 -1.51 -21.36 -6.19
CA SER A 137 -0.64 -20.18 -5.96
C SER A 137 0.70 -20.66 -5.37
N GLU A 138 1.62 -21.02 -6.24
CA GLU A 138 3.04 -21.00 -5.88
C GLU A 138 3.45 -19.51 -5.75
N ILE A 139 3.89 -19.13 -4.55
CA ILE A 139 4.53 -17.84 -4.29
C ILE A 139 6.00 -17.97 -4.67
#